data_fc875f77be623a5ff0ca48c44ea6ef72
#
_entry.id   fc875f77be623a5ff0ca48c44ea6ef72
#
_cell.length_a   1.000
_cell.length_b   1.000
_cell.length_c   1.000
_cell.angle_alpha   90.00
_cell.angle_beta   90.00
_cell.angle_gamma   90.00
#
_symmetry.space_group_name_H-M   'P 1'
#
loop_
_entity.id
_entity.type
_entity.pdbx_description
1 polymer ?
#
loop_
_entity_poly.entity_id
_entity_poly.type
_entity_poly.pdbx_seq_one_letter_code
_entity_poly.pdbx_strand_id
1 'polypeptide(L)'
;MTYDENVFKEKANRKARKIWIVFAVLLSANYGSDASGGLYPTTSYLIFLALCWLPLIFGEVLFRVKGWATELYRYDLVIGYGIFYTFVICTTASPIAFTYILPVTSLLVLYKNRKFMINCGIVNSLIIVGAAVYRYMLGFNSASDMKNYQLQLSCIILCYICYVMSIRHLNESDGAMTDSIKADLHRVVTTVEQVKTSSNTILDGITVVRELASENKHGSDMVMLGMNCLLYTSP
;
A
#
# COMPACT_ATOMS: atom_id res chain seq x y z
N MET A 1 17.45 3.59 -4.64
CA MET A 1 16.48 3.72 -3.53
C MET A 1 16.11 2.33 -3.08
N THR A 2 16.60 1.90 -1.94
CA THR A 2 16.14 0.64 -1.32
C THR A 2 14.69 0.83 -0.88
N TYR A 3 13.79 0.00 -1.39
CA TYR A 3 12.40 -0.03 -0.94
C TYR A 3 12.39 -0.38 0.54
N ASP A 4 12.05 0.58 1.39
CA ASP A 4 11.96 0.36 2.83
C ASP A 4 10.55 -0.13 3.16
N GLU A 5 10.44 -1.44 3.38
CA GLU A 5 9.19 -2.11 3.76
C GLU A 5 8.58 -1.50 5.03
N ASN A 6 9.41 -1.01 5.95
CA ASN A 6 8.96 -0.37 7.19
C ASN A 6 8.25 0.95 6.91
N VAL A 7 8.74 1.75 5.95
CA VAL A 7 8.08 2.99 5.54
C VAL A 7 6.69 2.71 4.94
N PHE A 8 6.56 1.64 4.17
CA PHE A 8 5.26 1.24 3.63
C PHE A 8 4.30 0.80 4.74
N LYS A 9 4.74 -0.04 5.67
CA LYS A 9 3.95 -0.50 6.84
C LYS A 9 3.52 0.69 7.70
N GLU A 10 4.42 1.61 7.97
CA GLU A 10 4.11 2.83 8.72
C GLU A 10 3.02 3.67 8.02
N LYS A 11 3.17 3.92 6.71
CA LYS A 11 2.18 4.67 5.93
C LYS A 11 0.81 3.98 5.93
N ALA A 12 0.77 2.66 5.79
CA ALA A 12 -0.47 1.88 5.84
C ALA A 12 -1.14 2.00 7.22
N ASN A 13 -0.38 1.80 8.30
CA ASN A 13 -0.88 1.90 9.67
C ASN A 13 -1.40 3.30 10.00
N ARG A 14 -0.69 4.36 9.61
CA ARG A 14 -1.13 5.76 9.81
C ARG A 14 -2.45 6.05 9.08
N LYS A 15 -2.63 5.54 7.86
CA LYS A 15 -3.88 5.68 7.11
C LYS A 15 -5.01 4.88 7.76
N ALA A 16 -4.76 3.62 8.09
CA ALA A 16 -5.74 2.74 8.72
C ALA A 16 -6.23 3.32 10.05
N ARG A 17 -5.33 3.83 10.91
CA ARG A 17 -5.66 4.50 12.16
C ARG A 17 -6.61 5.69 11.95
N LYS A 18 -6.26 6.61 11.02
CA LYS A 18 -7.08 7.80 10.77
C LYS A 18 -8.51 7.43 10.37
N ILE A 19 -8.64 6.48 9.46
CA ILE A 19 -9.94 6.05 8.97
C ILE A 19 -10.70 5.29 10.07
N TRP A 20 -10.05 4.48 10.87
CA TRP A 20 -10.69 3.78 11.98
C TRP A 20 -11.24 4.76 13.03
N ILE A 21 -10.51 5.83 13.37
CA ILE A 21 -11.02 6.89 14.25
C ILE A 21 -12.27 7.53 13.68
N VAL A 22 -12.27 7.87 12.38
CA VAL A 22 -13.46 8.43 11.70
C VAL A 22 -14.64 7.46 11.80
N PHE A 23 -14.41 6.18 11.58
CA PHE A 23 -15.44 5.16 11.74
C PHE A 23 -15.97 5.09 13.17
N ALA A 24 -15.09 5.02 14.15
CA ALA A 24 -15.49 4.93 15.55
C ALA A 24 -16.38 6.13 15.94
N VAL A 25 -16.04 7.33 15.49
CA VAL A 25 -16.86 8.53 15.73
C VAL A 25 -18.22 8.44 15.04
N LEU A 26 -18.24 8.11 13.74
CA LEU A 26 -19.49 8.03 12.98
C LEU A 26 -20.43 6.94 13.52
N LEU A 27 -19.87 5.76 13.83
CA LEU A 27 -20.65 4.65 14.35
C LEU A 27 -21.17 4.94 15.77
N SER A 28 -20.35 5.58 16.62
CA SER A 28 -20.76 5.99 17.98
C SER A 28 -21.89 7.04 17.92
N ALA A 29 -21.80 7.99 17.00
CA ALA A 29 -22.85 8.99 16.81
C ALA A 29 -24.16 8.36 16.30
N ASN A 30 -24.06 7.46 15.33
CA ASN A 30 -25.22 6.79 14.73
C ASN A 30 -25.94 5.91 15.75
N TYR A 31 -25.23 5.02 16.44
CA TYR A 31 -25.81 4.15 17.47
C TYR A 31 -26.28 4.95 18.69
N GLY A 32 -25.60 6.07 19.01
CA GLY A 32 -26.04 7.00 20.07
C GLY A 32 -27.33 7.70 19.74
N SER A 33 -27.57 8.06 18.47
CA SER A 33 -28.85 8.60 18.01
C SER A 33 -29.99 7.58 18.19
N ASP A 34 -29.75 6.32 17.82
CA ASP A 34 -30.72 5.23 17.97
C ASP A 34 -31.03 4.94 19.45
N ALA A 35 -30.00 4.95 20.31
CA ALA A 35 -30.16 4.76 21.74
C ALA A 35 -30.93 5.91 22.41
N SER A 36 -30.67 7.17 21.99
CA SER A 36 -31.40 8.35 22.48
C SER A 36 -32.87 8.35 22.04
N GLY A 37 -33.15 7.75 20.86
CA GLY A 37 -34.50 7.51 20.35
C GLY A 37 -35.24 6.36 21.06
N GLY A 38 -34.62 5.66 22.02
CA GLY A 38 -35.23 4.56 22.79
C GLY A 38 -35.22 3.21 22.05
N LEU A 39 -34.54 3.10 20.90
CA LEU A 39 -34.43 1.85 20.12
C LEU A 39 -33.55 0.79 20.82
N TYR A 40 -32.58 1.23 21.63
CA TYR A 40 -31.66 0.36 22.37
C TYR A 40 -31.53 0.81 23.83
N PRO A 41 -31.37 -0.14 24.78
CA PRO A 41 -31.09 0.20 26.16
C PRO A 41 -29.72 0.86 26.29
N THR A 42 -29.59 1.80 27.25
CA THR A 42 -28.34 2.53 27.51
C THR A 42 -27.15 1.59 27.79
N THR A 43 -27.39 0.44 28.40
CA THR A 43 -26.37 -0.58 28.66
C THR A 43 -25.79 -1.12 27.36
N SER A 44 -26.62 -1.38 26.34
CA SER A 44 -26.16 -1.84 25.02
C SER A 44 -25.31 -0.78 24.32
N TYR A 45 -25.66 0.49 24.49
CA TYR A 45 -24.86 1.60 23.97
C TYR A 45 -23.49 1.70 24.63
N LEU A 46 -23.42 1.52 25.95
CA LEU A 46 -22.13 1.52 26.66
C LEU A 46 -21.22 0.35 26.24
N ILE A 47 -21.79 -0.85 26.07
CA ILE A 47 -21.05 -2.01 25.57
C ILE A 47 -20.57 -1.74 24.14
N PHE A 48 -21.41 -1.17 23.29
CA PHE A 48 -21.06 -0.79 21.92
C PHE A 48 -19.86 0.18 21.91
N LEU A 49 -19.92 1.25 22.72
CA LEU A 49 -18.83 2.21 22.85
C LEU A 49 -17.53 1.53 23.30
N ALA A 50 -17.60 0.70 24.34
CA ALA A 50 -16.44 -0.01 24.85
C ALA A 50 -15.80 -0.88 23.76
N LEU A 51 -16.58 -1.70 23.06
CA LEU A 51 -16.09 -2.58 21.99
C LEU A 51 -15.55 -1.81 20.78
N CYS A 52 -16.08 -0.62 20.51
CA CYS A 52 -15.63 0.22 19.42
C CYS A 52 -14.32 0.95 19.72
N TRP A 53 -14.14 1.45 20.97
CA TRP A 53 -13.02 2.31 21.32
C TRP A 53 -11.85 1.56 21.98
N LEU A 54 -12.08 0.46 22.71
CA LEU A 54 -11.00 -0.29 23.37
C LEU A 54 -9.93 -0.79 22.39
N PRO A 55 -10.27 -1.35 21.23
CA PRO A 55 -9.23 -1.76 20.27
C PRO A 55 -8.45 -0.57 19.70
N LEU A 56 -9.08 0.59 19.51
CA LEU A 56 -8.37 1.81 19.10
C LEU A 56 -7.35 2.25 20.15
N ILE A 57 -7.73 2.23 21.43
CA ILE A 57 -6.83 2.55 22.54
C ILE A 57 -5.67 1.55 22.61
N PHE A 58 -5.96 0.26 22.40
CA PHE A 58 -4.93 -0.77 22.36
C PHE A 58 -3.97 -0.57 21.19
N GLY A 59 -4.47 -0.21 20.02
CA GLY A 59 -3.67 0.16 18.85
C GLY A 59 -2.74 1.34 19.11
N GLU A 60 -3.19 2.37 19.85
CA GLU A 60 -2.33 3.51 20.27
C GLU A 60 -1.20 3.05 21.21
N VAL A 61 -1.50 2.14 22.13
CA VAL A 61 -0.48 1.55 23.00
C VAL A 61 0.53 0.73 22.19
N LEU A 62 0.05 -0.05 21.23
CA LEU A 62 0.92 -0.80 20.30
C LEU A 62 1.90 0.12 19.55
N PHE A 63 1.43 1.25 19.04
CA PHE A 63 2.30 2.22 18.36
C PHE A 63 3.36 2.83 19.27
N ARG A 64 3.03 3.07 20.55
CA ARG A 64 3.99 3.59 21.52
C ARG A 64 5.06 2.56 21.90
N VAL A 65 4.67 1.27 22.00
CA VAL A 65 5.58 0.20 22.45
C VAL A 65 6.40 -0.40 21.31
N LYS A 66 5.78 -0.64 20.15
CA LYS A 66 6.39 -1.36 19.01
C LYS A 66 6.75 -0.46 17.82
N GLY A 67 6.34 0.82 17.86
CA GLY A 67 6.54 1.76 16.77
C GLY A 67 5.49 1.62 15.65
N TRP A 68 5.53 2.59 14.72
CA TRP A 68 4.52 2.72 13.66
C TRP A 68 4.60 1.66 12.56
N ALA A 69 5.76 1.00 12.38
CA ALA A 69 5.97 -0.02 11.36
C ALA A 69 5.54 -1.44 11.81
N THR A 70 4.88 -1.56 12.97
CA THR A 70 4.48 -2.87 13.52
C THR A 70 3.44 -3.56 12.65
N GLU A 71 3.61 -4.88 12.44
CA GLU A 71 2.60 -5.71 11.79
C GLU A 71 1.42 -6.08 12.69
N LEU A 72 1.58 -5.94 14.00
CA LEU A 72 0.57 -6.34 14.97
C LEU A 72 -0.69 -5.48 14.86
N TYR A 73 -0.58 -4.24 14.40
CA TYR A 73 -1.72 -3.34 14.27
C TYR A 73 -2.80 -3.86 13.30
N ARG A 74 -2.42 -4.53 12.23
CA ARG A 74 -3.41 -5.15 11.31
C ARG A 74 -4.23 -6.25 11.98
N TYR A 75 -3.62 -6.99 12.91
CA TYR A 75 -4.31 -8.02 13.70
C TYR A 75 -5.21 -7.40 14.76
N ASP A 76 -4.74 -6.36 15.45
CA ASP A 76 -5.56 -5.58 16.37
C ASP A 76 -6.81 -5.03 15.68
N LEU A 77 -6.64 -4.42 14.51
CA LEU A 77 -7.74 -3.90 13.71
C LEU A 77 -8.76 -4.99 13.35
N VAL A 78 -8.30 -6.16 12.89
CA VAL A 78 -9.21 -7.26 12.47
C VAL A 78 -9.88 -7.92 13.64
N ILE A 79 -9.14 -8.22 14.72
CA ILE A 79 -9.69 -8.91 15.89
C ILE A 79 -10.60 -7.97 16.66
N GLY A 80 -10.13 -6.76 16.96
CA GLY A 80 -10.91 -5.78 17.71
C GLY A 80 -12.19 -5.38 16.99
N TYR A 81 -12.08 -5.07 15.71
CA TYR A 81 -13.27 -4.76 14.91
C TYR A 81 -14.15 -6.00 14.68
N GLY A 82 -13.59 -7.19 14.56
CA GLY A 82 -14.34 -8.44 14.42
C GLY A 82 -15.22 -8.74 15.64
N ILE A 83 -14.71 -8.51 16.85
CA ILE A 83 -15.48 -8.65 18.09
C ILE A 83 -16.62 -7.60 18.12
N PHE A 84 -16.30 -6.36 17.86
CA PHE A 84 -17.28 -5.27 17.73
C PHE A 84 -18.38 -5.61 16.71
N TYR A 85 -17.98 -6.02 15.51
CA TYR A 85 -18.89 -6.38 14.43
C TYR A 85 -19.80 -7.55 14.81
N THR A 86 -19.26 -8.58 15.45
CA THR A 86 -20.04 -9.73 15.94
C THR A 86 -21.14 -9.27 16.90
N PHE A 87 -20.80 -8.40 17.85
CA PHE A 87 -21.77 -7.82 18.76
C PHE A 87 -22.90 -7.09 17.99
N VAL A 88 -22.52 -6.25 17.03
CA VAL A 88 -23.47 -5.45 16.27
C VAL A 88 -24.45 -6.34 15.47
N ILE A 89 -23.96 -7.33 14.72
CA ILE A 89 -24.84 -8.18 13.90
C ILE A 89 -25.72 -9.13 14.73
N CYS A 90 -25.31 -9.44 15.96
CA CYS A 90 -26.11 -10.26 16.86
C CYS A 90 -27.21 -9.45 17.57
N THR A 91 -26.97 -8.16 17.86
CA THR A 91 -27.86 -7.33 18.69
C THR A 91 -28.75 -6.38 17.89
N THR A 92 -28.31 -5.94 16.71
CA THR A 92 -29.07 -5.00 15.88
C THR A 92 -30.21 -5.68 15.14
N ALA A 93 -31.38 -5.07 15.14
CA ALA A 93 -32.53 -5.54 14.37
C ALA A 93 -32.41 -5.27 12.86
N SER A 94 -31.56 -4.33 12.46
CA SER A 94 -31.38 -3.94 11.07
C SER A 94 -30.73 -5.02 10.22
N PRO A 95 -31.33 -5.46 9.11
CA PRO A 95 -30.73 -6.44 8.20
C PRO A 95 -29.50 -5.88 7.45
N ILE A 96 -29.29 -4.55 7.46
CA ILE A 96 -28.19 -3.86 6.77
C ILE A 96 -26.92 -3.82 7.64
N ALA A 97 -27.01 -4.18 8.93
CA ALA A 97 -25.85 -4.11 9.86
C ALA A 97 -24.61 -4.89 9.39
N PHE A 98 -24.79 -5.91 8.53
CA PHE A 98 -23.66 -6.63 7.95
C PHE A 98 -22.72 -5.74 7.11
N THR A 99 -23.21 -4.60 6.61
CA THR A 99 -22.39 -3.68 5.80
C THR A 99 -21.32 -2.96 6.62
N TYR A 100 -21.42 -2.93 7.95
CA TYR A 100 -20.45 -2.28 8.82
C TYR A 100 -19.02 -2.86 8.71
N ILE A 101 -18.90 -4.11 8.23
CA ILE A 101 -17.58 -4.71 8.00
C ILE A 101 -16.88 -4.16 6.74
N LEU A 102 -17.63 -3.70 5.73
CA LEU A 102 -17.10 -3.33 4.43
C LEU A 102 -16.02 -2.24 4.47
N PRO A 103 -16.19 -1.16 5.25
CA PRO A 103 -15.16 -0.14 5.36
C PRO A 103 -13.85 -0.67 5.92
N VAL A 104 -13.88 -1.51 6.95
CA VAL A 104 -12.65 -2.09 7.53
C VAL A 104 -11.99 -3.07 6.55
N THR A 105 -12.76 -3.90 5.87
CA THR A 105 -12.21 -4.82 4.87
C THR A 105 -11.54 -4.08 3.71
N SER A 106 -12.09 -2.94 3.29
CA SER A 106 -11.46 -2.08 2.29
C SER A 106 -10.13 -1.47 2.78
N LEU A 107 -10.01 -1.16 4.08
CA LEU A 107 -8.74 -0.73 4.68
C LEU A 107 -7.67 -1.81 4.65
N LEU A 108 -8.05 -3.08 4.78
CA LEU A 108 -7.10 -4.20 4.77
C LEU A 108 -6.39 -4.34 3.42
N VAL A 109 -6.96 -3.84 2.33
CA VAL A 109 -6.31 -3.77 1.00
C VAL A 109 -5.01 -2.97 1.06
N LEU A 110 -4.90 -1.96 1.95
CA LEU A 110 -3.68 -1.17 2.13
C LEU A 110 -2.45 -2.00 2.48
N TYR A 111 -2.64 -3.14 3.14
CA TYR A 111 -1.55 -4.03 3.54
C TYR A 111 -1.06 -4.94 2.41
N LYS A 112 -1.74 -4.98 1.26
CA LYS A 112 -1.39 -5.77 0.06
C LYS A 112 -1.10 -7.26 0.34
N ASN A 113 -1.64 -7.80 1.44
CA ASN A 113 -1.40 -9.18 1.86
C ASN A 113 -2.59 -10.08 1.48
N ARG A 114 -2.43 -10.82 0.36
CA ARG A 114 -3.47 -11.71 -0.17
C ARG A 114 -3.88 -12.82 0.81
N LYS A 115 -2.90 -13.49 1.45
CA LYS A 115 -3.20 -14.60 2.39
C LYS A 115 -3.98 -14.10 3.60
N PHE A 116 -3.57 -12.94 4.14
CA PHE A 116 -4.26 -12.30 5.25
C PHE A 116 -5.71 -11.94 4.89
N MET A 117 -5.95 -11.39 3.69
CA MET A 117 -7.30 -11.05 3.24
C MET A 117 -8.19 -12.28 3.08
N ILE A 118 -7.67 -13.39 2.56
CA ILE A 118 -8.42 -14.66 2.44
C ILE A 118 -8.83 -15.16 3.83
N ASN A 119 -7.90 -15.17 4.79
CA ASN A 119 -8.20 -15.61 6.15
C ASN A 119 -9.26 -14.72 6.81
N CYS A 120 -9.18 -13.40 6.62
CA CYS A 120 -10.21 -12.46 7.10
C CYS A 120 -11.58 -12.76 6.47
N GLY A 121 -11.61 -13.10 5.18
CA GLY A 121 -12.84 -13.48 4.48
C GLY A 121 -13.49 -14.74 5.05
N ILE A 122 -12.67 -15.76 5.32
CA ILE A 122 -13.15 -17.02 5.93
C ILE A 122 -13.73 -16.75 7.33
N VAL A 123 -12.95 -16.07 8.18
CA VAL A 123 -13.38 -15.77 9.56
C VAL A 123 -14.65 -14.93 9.56
N ASN A 124 -14.74 -13.91 8.71
CA ASN A 124 -15.92 -13.06 8.66
C ASN A 124 -17.16 -13.81 8.13
N SER A 125 -17.00 -14.69 7.14
CA SER A 125 -18.09 -15.56 6.69
C SER A 125 -18.59 -16.47 7.81
N LEU A 126 -17.68 -17.04 8.62
CA LEU A 126 -18.02 -17.82 9.79
C LEU A 126 -18.77 -16.99 10.86
N ILE A 127 -18.37 -15.76 11.09
CA ILE A 127 -19.05 -14.83 12.00
C ILE A 127 -20.50 -14.57 11.53
N ILE A 128 -20.71 -14.35 10.23
CA ILE A 128 -22.05 -14.13 9.67
C ILE A 128 -22.93 -15.38 9.81
N VAL A 129 -22.38 -16.54 9.51
CA VAL A 129 -23.11 -17.82 9.69
C VAL A 129 -23.46 -18.04 11.16
N GLY A 130 -22.51 -17.81 12.08
CA GLY A 130 -22.74 -17.90 13.52
C GLY A 130 -23.83 -16.93 14.01
N ALA A 131 -23.78 -15.68 13.54
CA ALA A 131 -24.80 -14.69 13.86
C ALA A 131 -26.19 -15.06 13.30
N ALA A 132 -26.25 -15.62 12.09
CA ALA A 132 -27.49 -16.08 11.50
C ALA A 132 -28.09 -17.25 12.32
N VAL A 133 -27.27 -18.22 12.74
CA VAL A 133 -27.71 -19.33 13.59
C VAL A 133 -28.20 -18.81 14.96
N TYR A 134 -27.46 -17.89 15.58
CA TYR A 134 -27.85 -17.26 16.83
C TYR A 134 -29.21 -16.56 16.74
N ARG A 135 -29.40 -15.75 15.70
CA ARG A 135 -30.68 -15.06 15.46
C ARG A 135 -31.82 -16.01 15.14
N TYR A 136 -31.55 -17.08 14.37
CA TYR A 136 -32.54 -18.12 14.11
C TYR A 136 -33.04 -18.76 15.41
N MET A 137 -32.14 -19.05 16.35
CA MET A 137 -32.49 -19.61 17.67
C MET A 137 -33.29 -18.64 18.54
N LEU A 138 -33.14 -17.32 18.33
CA LEU A 138 -33.94 -16.28 19.00
C LEU A 138 -35.32 -16.07 18.39
N GLY A 139 -35.70 -16.86 17.36
CA GLY A 139 -37.01 -16.78 16.72
C GLY A 139 -37.08 -15.93 15.46
N PHE A 140 -35.96 -15.36 14.99
CA PHE A 140 -35.87 -14.68 13.69
C PHE A 140 -35.71 -15.71 12.56
N ASN A 141 -36.75 -16.46 12.30
CA ASN A 141 -36.75 -17.61 11.37
C ASN A 141 -37.80 -17.52 10.26
N SER A 142 -38.34 -16.31 10.01
CA SER A 142 -39.25 -16.10 8.90
C SER A 142 -38.61 -16.34 7.54
N ALA A 143 -39.40 -16.55 6.50
CA ALA A 143 -38.87 -16.71 5.14
C ALA A 143 -38.07 -15.47 4.68
N SER A 144 -38.46 -14.26 5.15
CA SER A 144 -37.76 -13.02 4.90
C SER A 144 -36.38 -12.99 5.60
N ASP A 145 -36.33 -13.48 6.87
CA ASP A 145 -35.07 -13.53 7.63
C ASP A 145 -34.07 -14.49 6.98
N MET A 146 -34.54 -15.67 6.57
CA MET A 146 -33.69 -16.67 5.88
C MET A 146 -33.11 -16.12 4.57
N LYS A 147 -33.92 -15.36 3.82
CA LYS A 147 -33.47 -14.71 2.59
C LYS A 147 -32.42 -13.63 2.87
N ASN A 148 -32.62 -12.86 3.95
CA ASN A 148 -31.66 -11.85 4.39
C ASN A 148 -30.30 -12.48 4.77
N TYR A 149 -30.28 -13.61 5.51
CA TYR A 149 -29.05 -14.30 5.88
C TYR A 149 -28.28 -14.82 4.65
N GLN A 150 -29.00 -15.37 3.67
CA GLN A 150 -28.39 -15.81 2.41
C GLN A 150 -27.78 -14.63 1.64
N LEU A 151 -28.51 -13.51 1.57
CA LEU A 151 -28.04 -12.31 0.89
C LEU A 151 -26.80 -11.73 1.56
N GLN A 152 -26.80 -11.63 2.90
CA GLN A 152 -25.65 -11.14 3.68
C GLN A 152 -24.40 -11.99 3.41
N LEU A 153 -24.52 -13.30 3.51
CA LEU A 153 -23.41 -14.22 3.28
C LEU A 153 -22.87 -14.11 1.84
N SER A 154 -23.77 -14.12 0.86
CA SER A 154 -23.40 -14.02 -0.55
C SER A 154 -22.70 -12.70 -0.86
N CYS A 155 -23.20 -11.59 -0.33
CA CYS A 155 -22.63 -10.26 -0.53
C CYS A 155 -21.20 -10.19 0.05
N ILE A 156 -21.00 -10.70 1.26
CA ILE A 156 -19.70 -10.67 1.92
C ILE A 156 -18.69 -11.56 1.18
N ILE A 157 -19.07 -12.76 0.76
CA ILE A 157 -18.19 -13.63 -0.03
C ILE A 157 -17.77 -12.93 -1.32
N LEU A 158 -18.71 -12.32 -2.05
CA LEU A 158 -18.41 -11.59 -3.28
C LEU A 158 -17.47 -10.41 -3.02
N CYS A 159 -17.70 -9.63 -1.96
CA CYS A 159 -16.82 -8.52 -1.59
C CYS A 159 -15.38 -9.00 -1.31
N TYR A 160 -15.21 -10.10 -0.56
CA TYR A 160 -13.88 -10.64 -0.30
C TYR A 160 -13.19 -11.20 -1.55
N ILE A 161 -13.94 -11.83 -2.45
CA ILE A 161 -13.40 -12.24 -3.76
C ILE A 161 -12.88 -11.00 -4.51
N CYS A 162 -13.65 -9.93 -4.58
CA CYS A 162 -13.25 -8.69 -5.22
C CYS A 162 -12.00 -8.07 -4.57
N TYR A 163 -11.93 -8.03 -3.23
CA TYR A 163 -10.75 -7.52 -2.52
C TYR A 163 -9.50 -8.36 -2.75
N VAL A 164 -9.63 -9.69 -2.75
CA VAL A 164 -8.51 -10.59 -3.05
C VAL A 164 -8.01 -10.42 -4.49
N MET A 165 -8.93 -10.26 -5.45
CA MET A 165 -8.57 -9.96 -6.85
C MET A 165 -7.90 -8.58 -6.97
N SER A 166 -8.41 -7.57 -6.28
CA SER A 166 -7.82 -6.22 -6.27
C SER A 166 -6.40 -6.22 -5.70
N ILE A 167 -6.16 -6.95 -4.59
CA ILE A 167 -4.82 -7.08 -4.00
C ILE A 167 -3.88 -7.82 -4.97
N ARG A 168 -4.37 -8.86 -5.63
CA ARG A 168 -3.60 -9.59 -6.64
C ARG A 168 -3.18 -8.66 -7.78
N HIS A 169 -4.13 -7.94 -8.34
CA HIS A 169 -3.86 -6.99 -9.43
C HIS A 169 -2.87 -5.89 -9.02
N LEU A 170 -3.03 -5.32 -7.81
CA LEU A 170 -2.10 -4.33 -7.27
C LEU A 170 -0.67 -4.89 -7.14
N ASN A 171 -0.53 -6.12 -6.67
CA ASN A 171 0.79 -6.75 -6.52
C ASN A 171 1.42 -7.08 -7.89
N GLU A 172 0.64 -7.51 -8.86
CA GLU A 172 1.08 -7.75 -10.24
C GLU A 172 1.52 -6.45 -10.91
N SER A 173 0.75 -5.37 -10.75
CA SER A 173 1.08 -4.04 -11.28
C SER A 173 2.35 -3.47 -10.65
N ASP A 174 2.51 -3.59 -9.32
CA ASP A 174 3.73 -3.14 -8.63
C ASP A 174 4.96 -3.94 -9.09
N GLY A 175 4.80 -5.26 -9.33
CA GLY A 175 5.86 -6.11 -9.88
C GLY A 175 6.28 -5.65 -11.28
N ALA A 176 5.34 -5.48 -12.19
CA ALA A 176 5.60 -5.03 -13.55
C ALA A 176 6.28 -3.64 -13.59
N MET A 177 5.83 -2.70 -12.74
CA MET A 177 6.45 -1.38 -12.61
C MET A 177 7.90 -1.48 -12.10
N THR A 178 8.15 -2.34 -11.12
CA THR A 178 9.49 -2.57 -10.56
C THR A 178 10.43 -3.14 -11.62
N ASP A 179 9.96 -4.09 -12.42
CA ASP A 179 10.76 -4.71 -13.48
C ASP A 179 11.06 -3.72 -14.62
N SER A 180 10.09 -2.86 -14.96
CA SER A 180 10.32 -1.76 -15.93
C SER A 180 11.39 -0.79 -15.42
N ILE A 181 11.31 -0.36 -14.16
CA ILE A 181 12.30 0.54 -13.56
C ILE A 181 13.71 -0.09 -13.55
N LYS A 182 13.83 -1.40 -13.25
CA LYS A 182 15.11 -2.12 -13.31
C LYS A 182 15.67 -2.16 -14.71
N ALA A 183 14.83 -2.42 -15.72
CA ALA A 183 15.25 -2.43 -17.13
C ALA A 183 15.75 -1.05 -17.57
N ASP A 184 15.03 0.03 -17.22
CA ASP A 184 15.44 1.39 -17.55
C ASP A 184 16.75 1.78 -16.83
N LEU A 185 16.91 1.40 -15.58
CA LEU A 185 18.17 1.62 -14.83
C LEU A 185 19.33 0.91 -15.50
N HIS A 186 19.14 -0.34 -15.94
CA HIS A 186 20.18 -1.08 -16.66
C HIS A 186 20.56 -0.38 -17.98
N ARG A 187 19.57 0.12 -18.75
CA ARG A 187 19.85 0.91 -19.95
C ARG A 187 20.65 2.18 -19.64
N VAL A 188 20.30 2.91 -18.58
CA VAL A 188 21.03 4.11 -18.18
C VAL A 188 22.48 3.77 -17.84
N VAL A 189 22.72 2.71 -17.04
CA VAL A 189 24.08 2.27 -16.70
C VAL A 189 24.90 1.93 -17.95
N THR A 190 24.32 1.15 -18.88
CA THR A 190 24.99 0.80 -20.16
C THR A 190 25.31 2.04 -20.99
N THR A 191 24.38 2.99 -21.06
CA THR A 191 24.60 4.25 -21.80
C THR A 191 25.72 5.08 -21.17
N VAL A 192 25.80 5.16 -19.85
CA VAL A 192 26.85 5.87 -19.12
C VAL A 192 28.22 5.22 -19.39
N GLU A 193 28.30 3.89 -19.42
CA GLU A 193 29.54 3.17 -19.79
C GLU A 193 29.95 3.46 -21.23
N GLN A 194 29.03 3.47 -22.17
CA GLN A 194 29.29 3.84 -23.57
C GLN A 194 29.80 5.27 -23.72
N VAL A 195 29.16 6.22 -23.02
CA VAL A 195 29.58 7.63 -23.01
C VAL A 195 30.99 7.76 -22.43
N LYS A 196 31.31 7.03 -21.34
CA LYS A 196 32.64 7.02 -20.75
C LYS A 196 33.70 6.49 -21.72
N THR A 197 33.40 5.38 -22.40
CA THR A 197 34.28 4.80 -23.41
C THR A 197 34.50 5.77 -24.59
N SER A 198 33.45 6.36 -25.12
CA SER A 198 33.54 7.35 -26.20
C SER A 198 34.32 8.59 -25.77
N SER A 199 34.13 9.07 -24.54
CA SER A 199 34.88 10.20 -24.00
C SER A 199 36.39 9.91 -23.90
N ASN A 200 36.76 8.70 -23.47
CA ASN A 200 38.18 8.28 -23.44
C ASN A 200 38.76 8.23 -24.87
N THR A 201 38.03 7.66 -25.84
CA THR A 201 38.49 7.63 -27.25
C THR A 201 38.66 9.04 -27.81
N ILE A 202 37.78 9.99 -27.44
CA ILE A 202 37.92 11.41 -27.88
C ILE A 202 39.16 12.02 -27.23
N LEU A 203 39.45 11.75 -25.93
CA LEU A 203 40.65 12.26 -25.27
C LEU A 203 41.92 11.73 -25.93
N ASP A 204 41.96 10.45 -26.26
CA ASP A 204 43.09 9.84 -26.98
C ASP A 204 43.27 10.49 -28.36
N GLY A 205 42.15 10.70 -29.09
CA GLY A 205 42.18 11.41 -30.37
C GLY A 205 42.68 12.86 -30.28
N ILE A 206 42.29 13.60 -29.23
CA ILE A 206 42.80 14.96 -28.95
C ILE A 206 44.28 14.94 -28.69
N THR A 207 44.80 13.94 -28.00
CA THR A 207 46.25 13.77 -27.74
C THR A 207 46.99 13.61 -29.03
N VAL A 208 46.54 12.72 -29.92
CA VAL A 208 47.16 12.51 -31.26
C VAL A 208 47.12 13.78 -32.12
N VAL A 209 46.00 14.46 -32.14
CA VAL A 209 45.84 15.75 -32.88
C VAL A 209 46.84 16.79 -32.36
N ARG A 210 47.02 16.85 -31.03
CA ARG A 210 48.00 17.77 -30.40
C ARG A 210 49.45 17.45 -30.80
N GLU A 211 49.82 16.18 -30.83
CA GLU A 211 51.13 15.74 -31.28
C GLU A 211 51.37 16.12 -32.77
N LEU A 212 50.43 15.80 -33.67
CA LEU A 212 50.49 16.14 -35.07
C LEU A 212 50.57 17.66 -35.28
N ALA A 213 49.82 18.44 -34.52
CA ALA A 213 49.92 19.92 -34.57
C ALA A 213 51.29 20.44 -34.17
N SER A 214 51.91 19.80 -33.16
CA SER A 214 53.28 20.15 -32.72
C SER A 214 54.30 19.81 -33.77
N GLU A 215 54.20 18.61 -34.36
CA GLU A 215 55.10 18.19 -35.49
C GLU A 215 54.96 19.11 -36.70
N ASN A 216 53.72 19.46 -37.07
CA ASN A 216 53.46 20.34 -38.20
C ASN A 216 54.01 21.76 -37.98
N LYS A 217 53.93 22.27 -36.74
CA LYS A 217 54.54 23.52 -36.35
C LYS A 217 56.06 23.45 -36.50
N HIS A 218 56.71 22.38 -36.01
CA HIS A 218 58.16 22.20 -36.13
C HIS A 218 58.58 22.08 -37.60
N GLY A 219 57.82 21.34 -38.43
CA GLY A 219 58.05 21.28 -39.87
C GLY A 219 57.94 22.63 -40.57
N SER A 220 56.94 23.44 -40.20
CA SER A 220 56.76 24.81 -40.71
C SER A 220 57.93 25.72 -40.32
N ASP A 221 58.41 25.64 -39.08
CA ASP A 221 59.59 26.41 -38.64
C ASP A 221 60.85 26.03 -39.37
N MET A 222 61.05 24.73 -39.67
CA MET A 222 62.16 24.25 -40.47
C MET A 222 62.13 24.72 -41.94
N VAL A 223 60.92 24.73 -42.56
CA VAL A 223 60.73 25.26 -43.90
C VAL A 223 61.03 26.77 -43.95
N MET A 224 60.60 27.53 -42.95
CA MET A 224 60.88 28.97 -42.81
C MET A 224 62.37 29.24 -42.68
N LEU A 225 63.08 28.45 -41.86
CA LEU A 225 64.54 28.51 -41.76
C LEU A 225 65.27 28.21 -43.07
N GLY A 226 64.82 27.17 -43.79
CA GLY A 226 65.34 26.80 -45.11
C GLY A 226 65.10 27.90 -46.16
N MET A 227 63.93 28.52 -46.16
CA MET A 227 63.63 29.67 -47.04
C MET A 227 64.50 30.87 -46.73
N ASN A 228 64.73 31.19 -45.44
CA ASN A 228 65.64 32.25 -45.08
C ASN A 228 67.06 31.98 -45.54
N CYS A 229 67.57 30.75 -45.37
CA CYS A 229 68.89 30.38 -45.91
C CYS A 229 68.97 30.55 -47.42
N LEU A 230 67.96 30.18 -48.17
CA LEU A 230 67.90 30.33 -49.61
C LEU A 230 67.85 31.80 -50.04
N LEU A 231 67.17 32.66 -49.30
CA LEU A 231 67.12 34.09 -49.58
C LEU A 231 68.48 34.79 -49.35
N TYR A 232 69.26 34.32 -48.39
CA TYR A 232 70.63 34.88 -48.12
C TYR A 232 71.71 34.30 -48.99
N THR A 233 71.43 33.17 -49.68
CA THR A 233 72.44 32.50 -50.54
C THR A 233 72.20 32.62 -52.02
N SER A 234 71.12 33.36 -52.41
CA SER A 234 70.83 33.66 -53.81
C SER A 234 71.61 34.92 -54.26
N PRO A 235 72.46 34.86 -55.29
CA PRO A 235 73.28 36.00 -55.77
C PRO A 235 72.46 37.14 -56.40
#